data_41c6a41efb7528ee98f30e076e2662ea
#
_entry.id   41c6a41efb7528ee98f30e076e2662ea
#
_cell.length_a   1.000
_cell.length_b   1.000
_cell.length_c   1.000
_cell.angle_alpha   90.00
_cell.angle_beta   90.00
_cell.angle_gamma   90.00
#
_symmetry.space_group_name_H-M   'P 1'
#
loop_
_entity.id
_entity.type
_entity.pdbx_description
1 polymer ?
#
loop_
_entity_poly.entity_id
_entity_poly.type
_entity_poly.pdbx_seq_one_letter_code
_entity_poly.pdbx_strand_id
1 'polypeptide(L)'
;MPGDVTYRRRANQYATSSYPAAATTPAVIAYPLDVADIRAALVYALANQKRVVTRSGGHQYSGQSSGDDTTVVLAMDQFDHLLDVSDATVDVGPAVRLTTLAAELMARGVTVPHGECPFVCVGGHAQTGGYGHLLRGFGLLLDHVTQFTIVLADGSVRTVARPAAAPVTPDDHIFWGVLGGNAGSFGVVVNYRLACVKDADHPQSYGYSAKRRFKAPLYKGLMTEVQKWTRGVEAGTLPPGVDFMMTVESRSAWVLPPLLLVELVHTNLGGAGENFDRAPTFDPVTAAADAGTAPWERLLTREGPQPLSALSDSFVRRWPATTSDGREFDFPYKKRINCTANALTDEFVDGLVALVTKVVTQSDSVRLVFQMLIGGGNYRHSGQRPSTSIPRRDFVFCFVFDLFHDDNEDAKAEAVALQAEVQTLIDAHFSGPQEQRLFWGTFGDTDVTNPVVQNYYYDDAARYLRLRQLKTTVDPHDVFHTQLTVKP
;
A
#
# COMPACT_ATOMS: atom_id res chain seq x y z
N MET A 1 25.78 7.52 16.35
CA MET A 1 26.73 8.39 15.63
C MET A 1 26.97 7.84 14.26
N PRO A 2 27.12 8.67 13.21
CA PRO A 2 27.59 8.20 11.90
C PRO A 2 28.89 7.40 12.07
N GLY A 3 28.93 6.15 11.61
CA GLY A 3 30.07 5.25 11.83
C GLY A 3 29.78 4.07 12.77
N ASP A 4 28.82 4.18 13.67
CA ASP A 4 28.34 3.07 14.49
C ASP A 4 27.50 2.08 13.65
N VAL A 5 27.72 0.78 13.84
CA VAL A 5 26.97 -0.30 13.17
C VAL A 5 25.48 -0.18 13.49
N THR A 6 25.12 0.15 14.73
CA THR A 6 23.75 0.36 15.17
C THR A 6 23.12 1.55 14.45
N TYR A 7 23.85 2.65 14.31
CA TYR A 7 23.37 3.81 13.56
C TYR A 7 23.10 3.45 12.09
N ARG A 8 24.04 2.81 11.41
CA ARG A 8 23.85 2.40 9.99
C ARG A 8 22.64 1.50 9.80
N ARG A 9 22.45 0.52 10.69
CA ARG A 9 21.27 -0.35 10.67
C ARG A 9 19.97 0.43 10.89
N ARG A 10 19.98 1.44 11.77
CA ARG A 10 18.81 2.24 12.10
C ARG A 10 18.59 3.41 11.14
N ALA A 11 19.60 3.87 10.43
CA ALA A 11 19.47 4.88 9.40
C ALA A 11 18.71 4.36 8.16
N ASN A 12 18.92 3.11 7.79
CA ASN A 12 18.22 2.49 6.68
C ASN A 12 16.75 2.20 7.04
N GLN A 13 15.91 2.22 6.04
CA GLN A 13 14.54 1.74 6.17
C GLN A 13 14.52 0.21 6.21
N TYR A 14 13.40 -0.34 6.69
CA TYR A 14 13.18 -1.76 6.82
C TYR A 14 13.11 -2.49 5.47
N ALA A 15 12.31 -1.95 4.54
CA ALA A 15 12.10 -2.60 3.24
C ALA A 15 13.26 -2.34 2.27
N THR A 16 13.32 -3.14 1.22
CA THR A 16 14.21 -2.92 0.08
C THR A 16 14.07 -1.51 -0.47
N SER A 17 15.18 -0.85 -0.73
CA SER A 17 15.23 0.54 -1.17
C SER A 17 15.34 0.67 -2.69
N SER A 18 14.85 1.78 -3.24
CA SER A 18 15.09 2.17 -4.63
C SER A 18 16.30 3.10 -4.79
N TYR A 19 17.01 3.39 -3.72
CA TYR A 19 18.13 4.34 -3.68
C TYR A 19 19.31 3.79 -2.87
N PRO A 20 20.53 4.27 -3.08
CA PRO A 20 21.71 3.77 -2.38
C PRO A 20 21.65 3.99 -0.87
N ALA A 21 22.04 2.99 -0.11
CA ALA A 21 22.13 3.07 1.36
C ALA A 21 23.04 4.22 1.85
N ALA A 22 24.04 4.60 1.07
CA ALA A 22 24.92 5.73 1.37
C ALA A 22 24.21 7.10 1.38
N ALA A 23 23.02 7.20 0.75
CA ALA A 23 22.21 8.40 0.77
C ALA A 23 21.37 8.55 2.04
N THR A 24 21.30 7.52 2.89
CA THR A 24 20.56 7.52 4.16
C THR A 24 21.47 7.82 5.34
N THR A 25 21.66 9.09 5.61
CA THR A 25 22.55 9.56 6.68
C THR A 25 21.85 10.60 7.55
N PRO A 26 20.71 10.28 8.21
CA PRO A 26 19.99 11.28 9.01
C PRO A 26 20.92 11.86 10.10
N ALA A 27 20.79 13.18 10.35
CA ALA A 27 21.59 13.85 11.37
C ALA A 27 21.32 13.27 12.76
N VAL A 28 20.06 12.96 13.05
CA VAL A 28 19.59 12.40 14.32
C VAL A 28 18.50 11.39 14.05
N ILE A 29 18.51 10.28 14.81
CA ILE A 29 17.38 9.36 14.92
C ILE A 29 16.92 9.41 16.38
N ALA A 30 15.74 10.01 16.60
CA ALA A 30 15.11 10.10 17.90
C ALA A 30 14.03 9.02 18.06
N TYR A 31 13.94 8.45 19.23
CA TYR A 31 12.96 7.45 19.64
C TYR A 31 12.04 8.05 20.71
N PRO A 32 11.02 8.84 20.33
CA PRO A 32 10.16 9.48 21.30
C PRO A 32 9.33 8.44 22.07
N LEU A 33 9.25 8.61 23.39
CA LEU A 33 8.45 7.80 24.30
C LEU A 33 7.02 8.36 24.42
N ASP A 34 6.90 9.68 24.29
CA ASP A 34 5.65 10.39 24.41
C ASP A 34 5.61 11.68 23.55
N VAL A 35 4.55 12.45 23.70
CA VAL A 35 4.36 13.72 22.96
C VAL A 35 5.38 14.79 23.40
N ALA A 36 5.88 14.75 24.64
CA ALA A 36 6.86 15.74 25.12
C ALA A 36 8.20 15.55 24.39
N ASP A 37 8.60 14.30 24.14
CA ASP A 37 9.80 13.97 23.36
C ASP A 37 9.65 14.39 21.89
N ILE A 38 8.45 14.23 21.30
CA ILE A 38 8.17 14.73 19.94
C ILE A 38 8.34 16.24 19.88
N ARG A 39 7.78 16.98 20.85
CA ARG A 39 7.93 18.43 20.96
C ARG A 39 9.40 18.85 21.10
N ALA A 40 10.16 18.15 21.94
CA ALA A 40 11.59 18.42 22.12
C ALA A 40 12.37 18.23 20.81
N ALA A 41 12.05 17.18 20.04
CA ALA A 41 12.65 16.94 18.74
C ALA A 41 12.27 18.02 17.71
N LEU A 42 11.03 18.51 17.70
CA LEU A 42 10.59 19.62 16.84
C LEU A 42 11.33 20.92 17.17
N VAL A 43 11.45 21.25 18.45
CA VAL A 43 12.22 22.42 18.93
C VAL A 43 13.69 22.29 18.50
N TYR A 44 14.28 21.12 18.68
CA TYR A 44 15.66 20.87 18.26
C TYR A 44 15.82 21.05 16.74
N ALA A 45 14.90 20.49 15.95
CA ALA A 45 14.95 20.57 14.50
C ALA A 45 14.87 22.02 14.01
N LEU A 46 13.92 22.80 14.52
CA LEU A 46 13.76 24.22 14.21
C LEU A 46 15.01 25.02 14.58
N ALA A 47 15.54 24.85 15.80
CA ALA A 47 16.72 25.58 16.29
C ALA A 47 17.99 25.26 15.46
N ASN A 48 18.07 24.08 14.84
CA ASN A 48 19.21 23.63 14.06
C ASN A 48 18.94 23.63 12.54
N GLN A 49 17.85 24.25 12.09
CA GLN A 49 17.47 24.33 10.66
C GLN A 49 17.40 22.95 10.00
N LYS A 50 16.88 21.96 10.74
CA LYS A 50 16.72 20.60 10.26
C LYS A 50 15.27 20.29 9.93
N ARG A 51 15.07 19.37 9.00
CA ARG A 51 13.77 18.81 8.65
C ARG A 51 13.42 17.65 9.57
N VAL A 52 12.14 17.36 9.70
CA VAL A 52 11.64 16.22 10.50
C VAL A 52 10.93 15.24 9.56
N VAL A 53 11.23 13.97 9.70
CA VAL A 53 10.48 12.88 9.06
C VAL A 53 10.03 11.88 10.12
N THR A 54 8.83 11.35 9.95
CA THR A 54 8.29 10.31 10.81
C THR A 54 8.48 8.94 10.18
N ARG A 55 8.90 7.96 10.98
CA ARG A 55 9.06 6.59 10.53
C ARG A 55 8.40 5.61 11.50
N SER A 56 7.39 4.89 11.04
CA SER A 56 6.79 3.75 11.75
C SER A 56 7.41 2.43 11.29
N GLY A 57 6.86 1.75 10.27
CA GLY A 57 7.39 0.48 9.76
C GLY A 57 8.57 0.57 8.79
N GLY A 58 8.95 1.76 8.31
CA GLY A 58 10.06 1.91 7.37
C GLY A 58 9.83 1.32 5.98
N HIS A 59 8.57 1.22 5.52
CA HIS A 59 8.19 0.65 4.22
C HIS A 59 8.13 1.67 3.07
N GLN A 60 8.63 2.87 3.27
CA GLN A 60 8.68 3.89 2.23
C GLN A 60 9.91 3.66 1.34
N TYR A 61 9.70 3.13 0.14
CA TYR A 61 10.76 2.61 -0.74
C TYR A 61 11.68 3.67 -1.33
N SER A 62 11.26 4.93 -1.43
CA SER A 62 12.07 6.02 -1.97
C SER A 62 12.95 6.72 -0.92
N GLY A 63 13.08 6.17 0.28
CA GLY A 63 13.97 6.66 1.32
C GLY A 63 13.50 7.86 2.11
N GLN A 64 12.33 8.37 1.82
CA GLN A 64 11.85 9.62 2.39
C GLN A 64 11.56 9.52 3.90
N SER A 65 11.46 8.32 4.46
CA SER A 65 11.32 8.11 5.91
C SER A 65 12.68 7.93 6.64
N SER A 66 13.78 8.04 5.93
CA SER A 66 15.15 7.92 6.49
C SER A 66 15.94 9.22 6.39
N GLY A 67 15.80 9.96 5.29
CA GLY A 67 16.40 11.28 5.11
C GLY A 67 17.92 11.30 5.01
N ASP A 68 18.47 12.50 4.97
CA ASP A 68 19.88 12.83 4.86
C ASP A 68 20.41 13.56 6.12
N ASP A 69 21.61 14.11 6.08
CA ASP A 69 22.26 14.83 7.17
C ASP A 69 21.56 16.13 7.60
N THR A 70 20.54 16.56 6.86
CA THR A 70 19.66 17.67 7.24
C THR A 70 18.41 17.21 7.99
N THR A 71 18.26 15.91 8.25
CA THR A 71 17.01 15.31 8.73
C THR A 71 17.12 14.82 10.16
N VAL A 72 16.09 15.08 10.97
CA VAL A 72 15.77 14.40 12.24
C VAL A 72 14.71 13.35 11.94
N VAL A 73 15.02 12.09 12.14
CA VAL A 73 14.07 10.98 12.03
C VAL A 73 13.39 10.77 13.40
N LEU A 74 12.08 10.83 13.43
CA LEU A 74 11.27 10.36 14.55
C LEU A 74 10.88 8.90 14.31
N ALA A 75 11.61 7.99 14.94
CA ALA A 75 11.31 6.55 14.90
C ALA A 75 10.23 6.24 15.94
N MET A 76 9.01 5.99 15.47
CA MET A 76 7.79 5.90 16.28
C MET A 76 7.61 4.54 16.99
N ASP A 77 8.68 3.77 17.14
CA ASP A 77 8.65 2.38 17.62
C ASP A 77 7.89 2.20 18.95
N GLN A 78 7.84 3.22 19.81
CA GLN A 78 7.17 3.18 21.11
C GLN A 78 5.67 3.48 21.04
N PHE A 79 5.17 3.92 19.89
CA PHE A 79 3.74 4.15 19.67
C PHE A 79 3.11 2.91 19.00
N ASP A 80 3.35 1.74 19.59
CA ASP A 80 2.87 0.43 19.13
C ASP A 80 1.65 -0.08 19.92
N HIS A 81 1.00 0.80 20.68
CA HIS A 81 -0.17 0.47 21.48
C HIS A 81 -1.38 0.08 20.62
N LEU A 82 -2.16 -0.84 21.15
CA LEU A 82 -3.45 -1.26 20.61
C LEU A 82 -4.41 -1.32 21.79
N LEU A 83 -5.30 -0.34 21.86
CA LEU A 83 -6.15 -0.07 23.02
C LEU A 83 -7.63 -0.06 22.62
N ASP A 84 -8.49 -0.23 23.63
CA ASP A 84 -9.94 -0.09 23.49
C ASP A 84 -10.52 -0.86 22.31
N VAL A 85 -10.01 -2.08 22.06
CA VAL A 85 -10.53 -2.94 21.00
C VAL A 85 -11.90 -3.42 21.39
N SER A 86 -12.89 -2.99 20.63
CA SER A 86 -14.30 -3.39 20.76
C SER A 86 -14.79 -4.00 19.44
N ASP A 87 -16.05 -4.42 19.43
CA ASP A 87 -16.71 -4.84 18.20
C ASP A 87 -17.03 -3.70 17.23
N ALA A 88 -16.86 -2.45 17.65
CA ALA A 88 -17.14 -1.25 16.86
C ALA A 88 -15.90 -0.45 16.48
N THR A 89 -14.90 -0.34 17.37
CA THR A 89 -13.73 0.52 17.18
C THR A 89 -12.47 -0.07 17.80
N VAL A 90 -11.31 0.41 17.31
CA VAL A 90 -10.00 0.15 17.90
C VAL A 90 -9.18 1.43 17.89
N ASP A 91 -8.50 1.73 19.02
CA ASP A 91 -7.46 2.75 19.09
C ASP A 91 -6.08 2.12 18.86
N VAL A 92 -5.34 2.64 17.90
CA VAL A 92 -4.09 2.02 17.42
C VAL A 92 -3.00 3.06 17.20
N GLY A 93 -1.81 2.77 17.72
CA GLY A 93 -0.61 3.56 17.49
C GLY A 93 -0.04 3.40 16.08
N PRO A 94 0.70 4.41 15.58
CA PRO A 94 1.25 4.38 14.23
C PRO A 94 2.28 3.27 13.99
N ALA A 95 2.91 2.71 15.03
CA ALA A 95 3.91 1.65 14.90
C ALA A 95 3.32 0.23 14.99
N VAL A 96 2.01 0.08 15.19
CA VAL A 96 1.36 -1.24 15.16
C VAL A 96 1.47 -1.83 13.76
N ARG A 97 2.01 -3.05 13.70
CA ARG A 97 2.16 -3.81 12.44
C ARG A 97 0.84 -4.40 11.99
N LEU A 98 0.64 -4.54 10.68
CA LEU A 98 -0.59 -5.14 10.13
C LEU A 98 -0.82 -6.57 10.61
N THR A 99 0.23 -7.38 10.82
CA THR A 99 0.09 -8.72 11.43
C THR A 99 -0.47 -8.68 12.84
N THR A 100 -0.03 -7.73 13.67
CA THR A 100 -0.52 -7.56 15.04
C THR A 100 -1.96 -7.06 15.00
N LEU A 101 -2.25 -6.05 14.20
CA LEU A 101 -3.60 -5.51 14.05
C LEU A 101 -4.59 -6.60 13.61
N ALA A 102 -4.28 -7.32 12.52
CA ALA A 102 -5.17 -8.35 11.98
C ALA A 102 -5.44 -9.46 13.00
N ALA A 103 -4.40 -9.97 13.69
CA ALA A 103 -4.55 -11.03 14.68
C ALA A 103 -5.41 -10.59 15.88
N GLU A 104 -5.20 -9.39 16.39
CA GLU A 104 -5.95 -8.86 17.54
C GLU A 104 -7.42 -8.57 17.19
N LEU A 105 -7.68 -8.09 15.98
CA LEU A 105 -9.05 -7.88 15.50
C LEU A 105 -9.75 -9.20 15.24
N MET A 106 -9.07 -10.18 14.60
CA MET A 106 -9.62 -11.52 14.37
C MET A 106 -10.01 -12.21 15.68
N ALA A 107 -9.22 -12.08 16.73
CA ALA A 107 -9.53 -12.66 18.04
C ALA A 107 -10.84 -12.13 18.64
N ARG A 108 -11.40 -11.05 18.10
CA ARG A 108 -12.65 -10.39 18.51
C ARG A 108 -13.77 -10.48 17.48
N GLY A 109 -13.54 -11.22 16.39
CA GLY A 109 -14.52 -11.36 15.29
C GLY A 109 -14.77 -10.07 14.52
N VAL A 110 -13.76 -9.22 14.40
CA VAL A 110 -13.83 -7.96 13.65
C VAL A 110 -12.60 -7.79 12.76
N THR A 111 -12.69 -6.89 11.78
CA THR A 111 -11.57 -6.53 10.91
C THR A 111 -11.66 -5.08 10.45
N VAL A 112 -10.63 -4.61 9.75
CA VAL A 112 -10.61 -3.40 8.93
C VAL A 112 -9.93 -3.72 7.60
N PRO A 113 -10.24 -3.03 6.49
CA PRO A 113 -9.46 -3.16 5.27
C PRO A 113 -8.00 -2.78 5.52
N HIS A 114 -7.07 -3.54 4.98
CA HIS A 114 -5.63 -3.25 5.07
C HIS A 114 -4.85 -3.94 3.96
N GLY A 115 -3.59 -3.56 3.79
CA GLY A 115 -2.66 -4.18 2.86
C GLY A 115 -2.14 -5.53 3.34
N GLU A 116 -1.21 -6.10 2.60
CA GLU A 116 -0.78 -7.49 2.76
C GLU A 116 0.57 -7.67 3.43
N CYS A 117 1.43 -6.65 3.38
CA CYS A 117 2.78 -6.78 3.92
C CYS A 117 2.74 -6.85 5.44
N PRO A 118 3.26 -7.93 6.05
CA PRO A 118 3.11 -8.21 7.48
C PRO A 118 3.72 -7.13 8.39
N PHE A 119 4.78 -6.50 7.93
CA PHE A 119 5.57 -5.54 8.71
C PHE A 119 5.28 -4.08 8.38
N VAL A 120 4.38 -3.80 7.45
CA VAL A 120 3.81 -2.46 7.26
C VAL A 120 3.13 -2.04 8.56
N CYS A 121 3.36 -0.80 8.99
CA CYS A 121 2.71 -0.23 10.17
C CYS A 121 1.57 0.71 9.78
N VAL A 122 0.59 0.82 10.66
CA VAL A 122 -0.63 1.62 10.47
C VAL A 122 -0.31 3.07 10.11
N GLY A 123 0.74 3.68 10.67
CA GLY A 123 1.02 5.11 10.57
C GLY A 123 1.08 5.65 9.14
N GLY A 124 2.02 5.13 8.31
CA GLY A 124 2.10 5.52 6.91
C GLY A 124 0.94 4.95 6.08
N HIS A 125 0.53 3.73 6.40
CA HIS A 125 -0.50 2.99 5.66
C HIS A 125 -1.85 3.70 5.70
N ALA A 126 -2.29 4.17 6.87
CA ALA A 126 -3.53 4.92 7.02
C ALA A 126 -3.50 6.29 6.31
N GLN A 127 -2.34 6.96 6.25
CA GLN A 127 -2.24 8.26 5.59
C GLN A 127 -2.20 8.18 4.06
N THR A 128 -1.72 7.05 3.50
CA THR A 128 -1.56 6.87 2.05
C THR A 128 -2.62 5.96 1.42
N GLY A 129 -3.64 5.58 2.18
CA GLY A 129 -4.76 4.78 1.67
C GLY A 129 -4.97 3.49 2.44
N GLY A 130 -4.06 2.54 2.36
CA GLY A 130 -4.23 1.21 2.95
C GLY A 130 -5.01 0.27 2.03
N TYR A 131 -4.44 -0.01 0.88
CA TYR A 131 -5.02 -0.85 -0.18
C TYR A 131 -4.82 -2.34 0.12
N GLY A 132 -5.80 -3.18 -0.22
CA GLY A 132 -5.72 -4.63 -0.04
C GLY A 132 -6.95 -5.37 -0.59
N HIS A 133 -7.10 -6.62 -0.16
CA HIS A 133 -8.11 -7.57 -0.66
C HIS A 133 -9.57 -7.25 -0.31
N LEU A 134 -9.83 -6.29 0.56
CA LEU A 134 -11.18 -5.87 0.95
C LEU A 134 -11.56 -4.53 0.31
N LEU A 135 -10.77 -4.06 -0.66
CA LEU A 135 -10.92 -2.77 -1.29
C LEU A 135 -12.31 -2.55 -1.89
N ARG A 136 -12.79 -3.52 -2.66
CA ARG A 136 -14.06 -3.39 -3.38
C ARG A 136 -15.25 -3.47 -2.44
N GLY A 137 -15.15 -4.27 -1.38
CA GLY A 137 -16.20 -4.42 -0.37
C GLY A 137 -16.28 -3.25 0.60
N PHE A 138 -15.14 -2.76 1.08
CA PHE A 138 -15.09 -1.84 2.23
C PHE A 138 -14.27 -0.57 2.01
N GLY A 139 -13.62 -0.40 0.86
CA GLY A 139 -12.74 0.74 0.63
C GLY A 139 -11.34 0.55 1.22
N LEU A 140 -10.73 1.64 1.65
CA LEU A 140 -9.37 1.71 2.16
C LEU A 140 -9.34 1.70 3.69
N LEU A 141 -8.18 1.39 4.29
CA LEU A 141 -7.97 1.58 5.74
C LEU A 141 -8.30 3.01 6.17
N LEU A 142 -7.87 4.02 5.39
CA LEU A 142 -8.16 5.42 5.72
C LEU A 142 -9.66 5.74 5.76
N ASP A 143 -10.50 5.01 5.05
CA ASP A 143 -11.96 5.19 5.08
C ASP A 143 -12.55 4.75 6.44
N HIS A 144 -11.83 3.91 7.17
CA HIS A 144 -12.20 3.43 8.50
C HIS A 144 -11.61 4.27 9.64
N VAL A 145 -10.72 5.23 9.36
CA VAL A 145 -10.25 6.18 10.38
C VAL A 145 -11.38 7.13 10.74
N THR A 146 -11.84 7.09 11.98
CA THR A 146 -12.89 7.98 12.51
C THR A 146 -12.33 9.17 13.25
N GLN A 147 -11.11 9.05 13.76
CA GLN A 147 -10.40 10.07 14.54
C GLN A 147 -8.90 9.78 14.53
N PHE A 148 -8.09 10.81 14.68
CA PHE A 148 -6.67 10.63 15.01
C PHE A 148 -6.17 11.78 15.91
N THR A 149 -5.06 11.52 16.61
CA THR A 149 -4.33 12.54 17.38
C THR A 149 -3.01 12.85 16.68
N ILE A 150 -2.73 14.14 16.45
CA ILE A 150 -1.57 14.64 15.72
C ILE A 150 -0.84 15.74 16.51
N VAL A 151 0.49 15.73 16.44
CA VAL A 151 1.35 16.82 16.91
C VAL A 151 1.76 17.65 15.69
N LEU A 152 1.39 18.93 15.67
CA LEU A 152 1.68 19.88 14.59
C LEU A 152 3.10 20.46 14.70
N ALA A 153 3.54 21.21 13.70
CA ALA A 153 4.89 21.78 13.65
C ALA A 153 5.19 22.76 14.80
N ASP A 154 4.18 23.44 15.33
CA ASP A 154 4.27 24.32 16.49
C ASP A 154 4.27 23.58 17.85
N GLY A 155 4.22 22.24 17.83
CA GLY A 155 4.13 21.39 19.00
C GLY A 155 2.72 21.30 19.60
N SER A 156 1.70 21.95 19.03
CA SER A 156 0.31 21.79 19.50
C SER A 156 -0.20 20.39 19.20
N VAL A 157 -1.05 19.87 20.09
CA VAL A 157 -1.69 18.57 19.93
C VAL A 157 -3.14 18.76 19.54
N ARG A 158 -3.56 18.08 18.49
CA ARG A 158 -4.95 18.09 18.03
C ARG A 158 -5.49 16.67 17.97
N THR A 159 -6.68 16.47 18.51
CA THR A 159 -7.46 15.27 18.28
C THR A 159 -8.59 15.65 17.35
N VAL A 160 -8.53 15.17 16.11
CA VAL A 160 -9.45 15.56 15.05
C VAL A 160 -10.30 14.38 14.64
N ALA A 161 -11.60 14.60 14.56
CA ALA A 161 -12.58 13.60 14.14
C ALA A 161 -12.93 13.76 12.66
N ARG A 162 -13.42 12.67 12.07
CA ARG A 162 -13.91 12.68 10.69
C ARG A 162 -15.07 13.66 10.54
N PRO A 163 -15.00 14.64 9.63
CA PRO A 163 -16.12 15.52 9.36
C PRO A 163 -17.29 14.75 8.72
N ALA A 164 -18.52 15.09 9.11
CA ALA A 164 -19.73 14.47 8.57
C ALA A 164 -19.98 14.83 7.09
N ALA A 165 -19.36 15.91 6.60
CA ALA A 165 -19.50 16.41 5.24
C ALA A 165 -18.15 16.95 4.73
N ALA A 166 -18.16 17.75 3.67
CA ALA A 166 -16.96 18.46 3.22
C ALA A 166 -16.39 19.34 4.31
N PRO A 167 -15.04 19.40 4.46
CA PRO A 167 -14.38 20.16 5.52
C PRO A 167 -14.70 21.64 5.53
N VAL A 168 -15.05 22.17 6.70
CA VAL A 168 -15.40 23.59 6.95
C VAL A 168 -14.58 24.22 8.09
N THR A 169 -14.19 23.44 9.11
CA THR A 169 -13.39 23.93 10.22
C THR A 169 -11.89 23.69 9.99
N PRO A 170 -10.97 24.37 10.71
CA PRO A 170 -9.55 24.06 10.65
C PRO A 170 -9.23 22.59 10.95
N ASP A 171 -9.90 21.98 11.92
CA ASP A 171 -9.70 20.57 12.27
C ASP A 171 -10.20 19.63 11.18
N ASP A 172 -11.32 19.96 10.51
CA ASP A 172 -11.80 19.21 9.35
C ASP A 172 -10.78 19.25 8.19
N HIS A 173 -10.13 20.40 7.96
CA HIS A 173 -9.09 20.53 6.96
C HIS A 173 -7.85 19.71 7.32
N ILE A 174 -7.47 19.63 8.60
CA ILE A 174 -6.38 18.76 9.07
C ILE A 174 -6.74 17.29 8.81
N PHE A 175 -7.96 16.87 9.19
CA PHE A 175 -8.41 15.49 8.94
C PHE A 175 -8.33 15.15 7.45
N TRP A 176 -8.90 16.02 6.62
CA TRP A 176 -8.93 15.84 5.17
C TRP A 176 -7.53 15.77 4.55
N GLY A 177 -6.61 16.65 4.95
CA GLY A 177 -5.27 16.73 4.38
C GLY A 177 -4.36 15.58 4.80
N VAL A 178 -4.40 15.18 6.08
CA VAL A 178 -3.58 14.09 6.62
C VAL A 178 -3.94 12.76 5.96
N LEU A 179 -5.22 12.52 5.70
CA LEU A 179 -5.68 11.29 5.05
C LEU A 179 -5.73 11.45 3.52
N GLY A 180 -4.60 11.20 2.88
CA GLY A 180 -4.43 11.22 1.42
C GLY A 180 -3.43 12.26 0.89
N GLY A 181 -3.03 13.25 1.71
CA GLY A 181 -2.07 14.29 1.33
C GLY A 181 -0.60 13.88 1.46
N ASN A 182 -0.32 12.60 1.35
CA ASN A 182 0.95 11.92 1.57
C ASN A 182 1.40 11.88 3.04
N ALA A 183 1.94 10.74 3.47
CA ALA A 183 2.32 10.51 4.86
C ALA A 183 3.41 11.47 5.34
N GLY A 184 3.25 11.99 6.56
CA GLY A 184 4.23 12.87 7.18
C GLY A 184 4.26 14.30 6.65
N SER A 185 3.26 14.74 5.85
CA SER A 185 3.24 16.11 5.30
C SER A 185 2.84 17.19 6.31
N PHE A 186 2.02 16.86 7.31
CA PHE A 186 1.32 17.87 8.12
C PHE A 186 1.60 17.78 9.62
N GLY A 187 2.30 16.76 10.09
CA GLY A 187 2.57 16.54 11.49
C GLY A 187 2.88 15.09 11.83
N VAL A 188 3.00 14.81 13.12
CA VAL A 188 3.29 13.49 13.69
C VAL A 188 2.00 12.90 14.27
N VAL A 189 1.40 11.92 13.58
CA VAL A 189 0.23 11.22 14.12
C VAL A 189 0.69 10.21 15.17
N VAL A 190 0.06 10.25 16.34
CA VAL A 190 0.42 9.43 17.51
C VAL A 190 -0.64 8.39 17.88
N ASN A 191 -1.86 8.54 17.40
CA ASN A 191 -2.95 7.57 17.58
C ASN A 191 -3.97 7.69 16.46
N TYR A 192 -4.57 6.57 16.08
CA TYR A 192 -5.74 6.47 15.19
C TYR A 192 -6.87 5.74 15.91
N ARG A 193 -8.11 6.15 15.67
CA ARG A 193 -9.31 5.37 15.98
C ARG A 193 -9.91 4.88 14.69
N LEU A 194 -10.05 3.56 14.57
CA LEU A 194 -10.60 2.88 13.40
C LEU A 194 -11.98 2.31 13.70
N ALA A 195 -12.91 2.45 12.76
CA ALA A 195 -14.19 1.74 12.79
C ALA A 195 -13.99 0.30 12.28
N CYS A 196 -14.43 -0.67 13.04
CA CYS A 196 -14.30 -2.08 12.71
C CYS A 196 -15.50 -2.59 11.89
N VAL A 197 -15.25 -3.58 11.04
CA VAL A 197 -16.24 -4.39 10.32
C VAL A 197 -16.41 -5.69 11.09
N LYS A 198 -17.67 -6.08 11.39
CA LYS A 198 -17.97 -7.26 12.19
C LYS A 198 -18.18 -8.51 11.34
N ASP A 199 -17.64 -9.64 11.75
CA ASP A 199 -17.89 -10.92 11.10
C ASP A 199 -19.38 -11.28 11.08
N ALA A 200 -20.09 -10.92 12.16
CA ALA A 200 -21.52 -11.21 12.30
C ALA A 200 -22.40 -10.52 11.24
N ASP A 201 -21.96 -9.37 10.73
CA ASP A 201 -22.67 -8.62 9.69
C ASP A 201 -22.40 -9.20 8.28
N HIS A 202 -21.35 -10.03 8.15
CA HIS A 202 -20.90 -10.61 6.88
C HIS A 202 -20.71 -12.15 6.98
N PRO A 203 -21.75 -12.89 7.43
CA PRO A 203 -21.69 -14.32 7.59
C PRO A 203 -21.44 -15.02 6.25
N GLN A 204 -20.75 -16.16 6.26
CA GLN A 204 -20.44 -16.91 5.03
C GLN A 204 -19.62 -16.14 4.00
N SER A 205 -18.82 -15.15 4.42
CA SER A 205 -17.79 -14.60 3.55
C SER A 205 -16.90 -15.72 3.02
N TYR A 206 -16.45 -15.63 1.77
CA TYR A 206 -15.84 -16.76 1.09
C TYR A 206 -14.47 -16.38 0.53
N GLY A 207 -13.48 -17.24 0.73
CA GLY A 207 -12.14 -17.03 0.23
C GLY A 207 -11.69 -18.17 -0.70
N TYR A 208 -10.90 -17.81 -1.70
CA TYR A 208 -10.11 -18.73 -2.50
C TYR A 208 -8.68 -18.22 -2.56
N SER A 209 -7.70 -19.07 -2.26
CA SER A 209 -6.28 -18.76 -2.39
C SER A 209 -5.56 -19.97 -2.96
N ALA A 210 -4.84 -19.77 -4.06
CA ALA A 210 -4.11 -20.83 -4.76
C ALA A 210 -2.68 -20.40 -5.08
N LYS A 211 -1.71 -21.28 -4.82
CA LYS A 211 -0.32 -21.16 -5.25
C LYS A 211 -0.08 -22.11 -6.41
N ARG A 212 0.39 -21.57 -7.54
CA ARG A 212 0.68 -22.33 -8.75
C ARG A 212 2.10 -22.03 -9.24
N ARG A 213 2.76 -23.00 -9.86
CA ARG A 213 3.99 -22.72 -10.59
C ARG A 213 3.66 -21.81 -11.77
N PHE A 214 4.49 -20.80 -12.00
CA PHE A 214 4.31 -19.94 -13.17
C PHE A 214 4.45 -20.75 -14.46
N LYS A 215 3.48 -20.58 -15.35
CA LYS A 215 3.49 -21.06 -16.74
C LYS A 215 2.82 -19.98 -17.58
N ALA A 216 3.44 -19.56 -18.67
CA ALA A 216 2.91 -18.48 -19.50
C ALA A 216 1.46 -18.73 -20.00
N PRO A 217 1.06 -19.96 -20.41
CA PRO A 217 -0.34 -20.22 -20.79
C PRO A 217 -1.32 -20.06 -19.62
N LEU A 218 -0.93 -20.50 -18.41
CA LEU A 218 -1.73 -20.34 -17.19
C LEU A 218 -1.90 -18.86 -16.87
N TYR A 219 -0.80 -18.11 -16.88
CA TYR A 219 -0.82 -16.67 -16.62
C TYR A 219 -1.68 -15.92 -17.65
N LYS A 220 -1.56 -16.25 -18.93
CA LYS A 220 -2.40 -15.68 -19.99
C LYS A 220 -3.89 -15.98 -19.76
N GLY A 221 -4.24 -17.21 -19.39
CA GLY A 221 -5.63 -17.58 -19.05
C GLY A 221 -6.19 -16.73 -17.89
N LEU A 222 -5.41 -16.57 -16.84
CA LEU A 222 -5.79 -15.72 -15.69
C LEU A 222 -5.92 -14.24 -16.08
N MET A 223 -5.00 -13.70 -16.90
CA MET A 223 -5.11 -12.32 -17.39
C MET A 223 -6.33 -12.10 -18.28
N THR A 224 -6.79 -13.12 -19.00
CA THR A 224 -8.06 -13.06 -19.73
C THR A 224 -9.26 -12.92 -18.78
N GLU A 225 -9.25 -13.61 -17.65
CA GLU A 225 -10.30 -13.42 -16.63
C GLU A 225 -10.20 -12.04 -15.96
N VAL A 226 -8.99 -11.57 -15.64
CA VAL A 226 -8.76 -10.20 -15.15
C VAL A 226 -9.37 -9.17 -16.09
N GLN A 227 -9.14 -9.33 -17.40
CA GLN A 227 -9.70 -8.44 -18.42
C GLN A 227 -11.25 -8.42 -18.41
N LYS A 228 -11.88 -9.59 -18.27
CA LYS A 228 -13.34 -9.67 -18.14
C LYS A 228 -13.83 -8.91 -16.89
N TRP A 229 -13.12 -9.06 -15.76
CA TRP A 229 -13.43 -8.34 -14.54
C TRP A 229 -13.29 -6.83 -14.71
N THR A 230 -12.26 -6.35 -15.39
CA THR A 230 -12.10 -4.92 -15.65
C THR A 230 -13.23 -4.35 -16.49
N ARG A 231 -13.68 -5.07 -17.51
CA ARG A 231 -14.88 -4.71 -18.31
C ARG A 231 -16.15 -4.71 -17.45
N GLY A 232 -16.28 -5.69 -16.53
CA GLY A 232 -17.39 -5.75 -15.57
C GLY A 232 -17.44 -4.56 -14.61
N VAL A 233 -16.27 -4.05 -14.20
CA VAL A 233 -16.18 -2.82 -13.37
C VAL A 233 -16.67 -1.61 -14.15
N GLU A 234 -16.26 -1.43 -15.40
CA GLU A 234 -16.70 -0.32 -16.25
C GLU A 234 -18.19 -0.37 -16.53
N ALA A 235 -18.69 -1.55 -16.84
CA ALA A 235 -20.12 -1.79 -17.09
C ALA A 235 -20.98 -1.74 -15.82
N GLY A 236 -20.38 -1.71 -14.62
CA GLY A 236 -21.12 -1.75 -13.35
C GLY A 236 -21.79 -3.10 -13.07
N THR A 237 -21.36 -4.17 -13.73
CA THR A 237 -21.94 -5.52 -13.60
C THR A 237 -21.18 -6.41 -12.61
N LEU A 238 -19.94 -6.06 -12.25
CA LEU A 238 -19.17 -6.81 -11.26
C LEU A 238 -19.64 -6.47 -9.84
N PRO A 239 -20.11 -7.46 -9.06
CA PRO A 239 -20.60 -7.22 -7.69
C PRO A 239 -19.55 -6.52 -6.82
N PRO A 240 -19.93 -5.54 -5.96
CA PRO A 240 -18.96 -4.82 -5.13
C PRO A 240 -18.31 -5.69 -4.06
N GLY A 241 -18.96 -6.76 -3.62
CA GLY A 241 -18.44 -7.67 -2.59
C GLY A 241 -17.41 -8.68 -3.08
N VAL A 242 -17.04 -8.70 -4.37
CA VAL A 242 -16.02 -9.63 -4.89
C VAL A 242 -14.72 -8.90 -5.20
N ASP A 243 -13.61 -9.45 -4.74
CA ASP A 243 -12.26 -8.95 -5.00
C ASP A 243 -11.39 -10.03 -5.66
N PHE A 244 -10.51 -9.61 -6.56
CA PHE A 244 -9.53 -10.46 -7.21
C PHE A 244 -8.15 -9.81 -7.15
N MET A 245 -7.21 -10.52 -6.58
CA MET A 245 -5.81 -10.16 -6.58
C MET A 245 -4.96 -11.29 -7.15
N MET A 246 -3.96 -10.95 -7.94
CA MET A 246 -2.98 -11.89 -8.46
C MET A 246 -1.57 -11.34 -8.27
N THR A 247 -0.66 -12.22 -7.87
CA THR A 247 0.76 -11.91 -7.74
C THR A 247 1.58 -12.91 -8.52
N VAL A 248 2.49 -12.42 -9.35
CA VAL A 248 3.58 -13.22 -9.93
C VAL A 248 4.84 -12.92 -9.15
N GLU A 249 5.49 -13.95 -8.65
CA GLU A 249 6.74 -13.83 -7.90
C GLU A 249 7.80 -14.72 -8.52
N SER A 250 8.88 -14.12 -9.07
CA SER A 250 10.08 -14.85 -9.45
C SER A 250 11.09 -14.74 -8.31
N ARG A 251 11.29 -15.84 -7.58
CA ARG A 251 12.32 -15.94 -6.55
C ARG A 251 13.65 -16.35 -7.15
N SER A 252 14.72 -16.23 -6.37
CA SER A 252 16.03 -16.72 -6.77
C SER A 252 15.92 -18.15 -7.29
N ALA A 253 16.39 -18.40 -8.49
CA ALA A 253 16.32 -19.68 -9.20
C ALA A 253 16.90 -20.87 -8.42
N TRP A 254 17.63 -20.62 -7.34
CA TRP A 254 18.31 -21.63 -6.55
C TRP A 254 17.41 -22.36 -5.55
N VAL A 255 16.22 -21.85 -5.22
CA VAL A 255 15.43 -22.40 -4.13
C VAL A 255 14.01 -22.80 -4.53
N LEU A 256 13.31 -21.99 -5.30
CA LEU A 256 11.90 -22.26 -5.69
C LEU A 256 11.58 -21.77 -7.10
N PRO A 257 10.76 -22.53 -7.86
CA PRO A 257 10.28 -22.06 -9.17
C PRO A 257 9.43 -20.79 -9.00
N PRO A 258 9.34 -19.94 -10.05
CA PRO A 258 8.45 -18.80 -10.05
C PRO A 258 7.00 -19.20 -9.74
N LEU A 259 6.31 -18.37 -8.97
CA LEU A 259 4.97 -18.65 -8.46
C LEU A 259 3.94 -17.66 -8.99
N LEU A 260 2.74 -18.16 -9.16
CA LEU A 260 1.49 -17.42 -9.28
C LEU A 260 0.68 -17.60 -8.00
N LEU A 261 0.31 -16.51 -7.36
CA LEU A 261 -0.65 -16.47 -6.27
C LEU A 261 -1.96 -15.90 -6.84
N VAL A 262 -3.04 -16.62 -6.67
CA VAL A 262 -4.37 -16.23 -7.13
C VAL A 262 -5.28 -16.18 -5.94
N GLU A 263 -5.89 -15.04 -5.68
CA GLU A 263 -6.72 -14.81 -4.52
C GLU A 263 -8.02 -14.14 -4.89
N LEU A 264 -9.12 -14.74 -4.45
CA LEU A 264 -10.46 -14.22 -4.61
C LEU A 264 -11.11 -14.10 -3.23
N VAL A 265 -11.87 -13.05 -3.04
CA VAL A 265 -12.63 -12.82 -1.82
C VAL A 265 -14.06 -12.44 -2.20
N HIS A 266 -15.02 -13.06 -1.55
CA HIS A 266 -16.39 -12.60 -1.49
C HIS A 266 -16.68 -12.12 -0.06
N THR A 267 -16.86 -10.83 0.08
CA THR A 267 -17.28 -10.20 1.32
C THR A 267 -18.80 -10.12 1.31
N ASN A 268 -19.46 -11.04 1.94
CA ASN A 268 -20.93 -11.11 1.97
C ASN A 268 -21.56 -9.78 2.45
N LEU A 269 -21.78 -8.82 1.53
CA LEU A 269 -22.32 -7.50 1.84
C LEU A 269 -23.82 -7.52 2.10
N GLY A 270 -24.54 -8.54 1.60
CA GLY A 270 -25.98 -8.73 1.80
C GLY A 270 -26.35 -9.41 3.12
N GLY A 271 -25.38 -9.80 3.92
CA GLY A 271 -25.60 -10.43 5.21
C GLY A 271 -26.24 -11.82 5.10
N ALA A 272 -27.04 -12.22 6.08
CA ALA A 272 -27.60 -13.58 6.17
C ALA A 272 -28.53 -13.99 5.01
N GLY A 273 -29.01 -13.03 4.22
CA GLY A 273 -29.90 -13.28 3.07
C GLY A 273 -29.16 -13.42 1.72
N GLU A 274 -27.85 -13.22 1.68
CA GLU A 274 -27.09 -13.30 0.44
C GLU A 274 -26.77 -14.76 0.09
N ASN A 275 -27.12 -15.15 -1.14
CA ASN A 275 -26.64 -16.37 -1.78
C ASN A 275 -25.49 -16.02 -2.71
N PHE A 276 -24.28 -16.45 -2.35
CA PHE A 276 -23.11 -16.25 -3.20
C PHE A 276 -23.14 -17.17 -4.41
N ASP A 277 -23.37 -16.59 -5.59
CA ASP A 277 -23.23 -17.29 -6.88
C ASP A 277 -21.80 -17.13 -7.39
N ARG A 278 -21.08 -18.25 -7.45
CA ARG A 278 -19.68 -18.32 -7.92
C ARG A 278 -19.55 -18.31 -9.44
N ALA A 279 -20.61 -18.77 -10.14
CA ALA A 279 -20.53 -19.03 -11.59
C ALA A 279 -20.10 -17.81 -12.44
N PRO A 280 -20.56 -16.57 -12.17
CA PRO A 280 -20.16 -15.42 -12.97
C PRO A 280 -18.76 -14.88 -12.64
N THR A 281 -18.18 -15.24 -11.48
CA THR A 281 -16.96 -14.62 -10.97
C THR A 281 -15.86 -15.64 -10.60
N PHE A 282 -16.06 -16.44 -9.55
CA PHE A 282 -15.02 -17.34 -9.04
C PHE A 282 -14.74 -18.53 -9.94
N ASP A 283 -15.78 -19.21 -10.44
CA ASP A 283 -15.60 -20.44 -11.20
C ASP A 283 -14.75 -20.27 -12.48
N PRO A 284 -14.88 -19.19 -13.28
CA PRO A 284 -14.00 -18.96 -14.40
C PRO A 284 -12.52 -18.76 -14.00
N VAL A 285 -12.28 -17.99 -12.92
CA VAL A 285 -10.91 -17.73 -12.43
C VAL A 285 -10.29 -18.98 -11.85
N THR A 286 -11.04 -19.75 -11.04
CA THR A 286 -10.54 -21.01 -10.43
C THR A 286 -10.26 -22.06 -11.50
N ALA A 287 -11.11 -22.16 -12.53
CA ALA A 287 -10.87 -23.02 -13.69
C ALA A 287 -9.60 -22.61 -14.45
N ALA A 288 -9.38 -21.30 -14.67
CA ALA A 288 -8.17 -20.80 -15.27
C ALA A 288 -6.93 -21.09 -14.40
N ALA A 289 -7.03 -20.92 -13.09
CA ALA A 289 -5.95 -21.20 -12.13
C ALA A 289 -5.59 -22.70 -12.06
N ASP A 290 -6.52 -23.59 -12.38
CA ASP A 290 -6.31 -25.04 -12.38
C ASP A 290 -5.93 -25.60 -13.76
N ALA A 291 -6.01 -24.81 -14.81
CA ALA A 291 -5.69 -25.24 -16.15
C ALA A 291 -4.23 -25.69 -16.30
N GLY A 292 -4.02 -26.95 -16.67
CA GLY A 292 -2.67 -27.52 -16.86
C GLY A 292 -1.82 -27.61 -15.59
N THR A 293 -2.43 -27.54 -14.38
CA THR A 293 -1.74 -27.73 -13.10
C THR A 293 -1.65 -29.22 -12.75
N ALA A 294 -0.56 -29.60 -12.07
CA ALA A 294 -0.42 -30.95 -11.58
C ALA A 294 -1.36 -31.20 -10.36
N PRO A 295 -1.82 -32.45 -10.16
CA PRO A 295 -2.73 -32.75 -9.04
C PRO A 295 -2.21 -32.30 -7.67
N TRP A 296 -0.91 -32.41 -7.40
CA TRP A 296 -0.31 -31.99 -6.13
C TRP A 296 -0.29 -30.47 -5.95
N GLU A 297 -0.27 -29.65 -7.03
CA GLU A 297 -0.35 -28.20 -6.94
C GLU A 297 -1.73 -27.76 -6.42
N ARG A 298 -2.78 -28.55 -6.69
CA ARG A 298 -4.14 -28.28 -6.19
C ARG A 298 -4.25 -28.45 -4.68
N LEU A 299 -3.35 -29.24 -4.07
CA LEU A 299 -3.27 -29.34 -2.60
C LEU A 299 -2.83 -28.02 -1.93
N LEU A 300 -2.27 -27.09 -2.71
CA LEU A 300 -1.91 -25.73 -2.27
C LEU A 300 -3.05 -24.73 -2.46
N THR A 301 -4.28 -25.21 -2.63
CA THR A 301 -5.50 -24.40 -2.64
C THR A 301 -6.16 -24.40 -1.28
N ARG A 302 -6.55 -23.21 -0.83
CA ARG A 302 -7.45 -23.03 0.32
C ARG A 302 -8.72 -22.36 -0.18
N GLU A 303 -9.85 -22.92 0.13
CA GLU A 303 -11.12 -22.45 -0.38
C GLU A 303 -12.24 -22.78 0.61
N GLY A 304 -13.17 -21.86 0.77
CA GLY A 304 -14.37 -22.08 1.56
C GLY A 304 -14.89 -20.84 2.29
N PRO A 305 -16.07 -20.99 2.92
CA PRO A 305 -16.61 -19.96 3.79
C PRO A 305 -15.75 -19.82 5.05
N GLN A 306 -15.48 -18.56 5.42
CA GLN A 306 -14.67 -18.21 6.60
C GLN A 306 -15.20 -16.90 7.20
N PRO A 307 -14.95 -16.66 8.51
CA PRO A 307 -15.11 -15.31 9.06
C PRO A 307 -14.29 -14.30 8.27
N LEU A 308 -14.84 -13.11 8.04
CA LEU A 308 -14.17 -12.05 7.28
C LEU A 308 -12.83 -11.65 7.91
N SER A 309 -12.78 -11.62 9.24
CA SER A 309 -11.55 -11.36 10.01
C SER A 309 -10.47 -12.42 9.78
N ALA A 310 -10.85 -13.70 9.65
CA ALA A 310 -9.91 -14.78 9.36
C ALA A 310 -9.37 -14.69 7.92
N LEU A 311 -10.20 -14.31 6.96
CA LEU A 311 -9.75 -14.00 5.60
C LEU A 311 -8.73 -12.86 5.63
N SER A 312 -9.05 -11.76 6.32
CA SER A 312 -8.19 -10.60 6.45
C SER A 312 -6.83 -10.94 7.09
N ASP A 313 -6.81 -11.69 8.20
CA ASP A 313 -5.56 -12.15 8.83
C ASP A 313 -4.72 -13.03 7.89
N SER A 314 -5.37 -13.85 7.06
CA SER A 314 -4.66 -14.73 6.11
C SER A 314 -3.82 -13.95 5.09
N PHE A 315 -4.23 -12.74 4.71
CA PHE A 315 -3.55 -11.92 3.71
C PHE A 315 -2.16 -11.44 4.19
N VAL A 316 -2.04 -11.07 5.46
CA VAL A 316 -0.74 -10.64 6.03
C VAL A 316 0.17 -11.81 6.38
N ARG A 317 -0.33 -13.05 6.37
CA ARG A 317 0.47 -14.25 6.66
C ARG A 317 0.96 -14.98 5.42
N ARG A 318 0.60 -14.53 4.23
CA ARG A 318 0.98 -15.19 2.98
C ARG A 318 2.44 -14.99 2.59
N TRP A 319 3.04 -13.88 3.02
CA TRP A 319 4.43 -13.57 2.78
C TRP A 319 5.36 -14.27 3.78
N PRO A 320 6.55 -14.70 3.35
CA PRO A 320 7.51 -15.32 4.25
C PRO A 320 7.94 -14.32 5.35
N ALA A 321 8.47 -14.88 6.43
CA ALA A 321 9.14 -14.09 7.45
C ALA A 321 10.32 -13.30 6.84
N THR A 322 10.71 -12.25 7.52
CA THR A 322 11.88 -11.45 7.15
C THR A 322 13.14 -12.29 7.05
N THR A 323 14.08 -11.81 6.24
CA THR A 323 15.46 -12.30 6.19
C THR A 323 16.17 -12.14 7.55
N SER A 324 17.32 -12.79 7.72
CA SER A 324 18.09 -12.74 8.96
C SER A 324 18.55 -11.34 9.36
N ASP A 325 18.66 -10.42 8.39
CA ASP A 325 18.99 -9.01 8.61
C ASP A 325 17.74 -8.10 8.82
N GLY A 326 16.56 -8.69 8.86
CA GLY A 326 15.29 -8.02 9.15
C GLY A 326 14.64 -7.34 7.94
N ARG A 327 15.07 -7.62 6.71
CA ARG A 327 14.41 -7.15 5.48
C ARG A 327 13.24 -8.05 5.09
N GLU A 328 12.29 -7.51 4.36
CA GLU A 328 11.17 -8.28 3.81
C GLU A 328 11.60 -9.16 2.64
N PHE A 329 12.54 -8.68 1.84
CA PHE A 329 13.07 -9.36 0.66
C PHE A 329 14.60 -9.48 0.74
N ASP A 330 15.15 -10.53 0.13
CA ASP A 330 16.60 -10.79 0.13
C ASP A 330 17.41 -9.74 -0.64
N PHE A 331 16.78 -8.97 -1.53
CA PHE A 331 17.44 -8.01 -2.39
C PHE A 331 17.55 -6.63 -1.74
N PRO A 332 18.72 -5.96 -1.77
CA PRO A 332 18.90 -4.64 -1.19
C PRO A 332 18.18 -3.53 -1.97
N TYR A 333 18.02 -3.69 -3.27
CA TYR A 333 17.47 -2.66 -4.15
C TYR A 333 16.35 -3.16 -5.04
N LYS A 334 15.54 -2.21 -5.52
CA LYS A 334 14.55 -2.46 -6.55
C LYS A 334 14.28 -1.21 -7.38
N LYS A 335 13.87 -1.41 -8.61
CA LYS A 335 13.15 -0.44 -9.40
C LYS A 335 11.66 -0.75 -9.34
N ARG A 336 10.84 0.29 -9.26
CA ARG A 336 9.40 0.15 -9.11
C ARG A 336 8.67 0.99 -10.13
N ILE A 337 7.62 0.42 -10.71
CA ILE A 337 6.62 1.17 -11.44
C ILE A 337 5.24 0.69 -11.00
N ASN A 338 4.33 1.61 -10.73
CA ASN A 338 2.93 1.32 -10.46
C ASN A 338 2.04 2.23 -11.30
N CYS A 339 0.89 1.70 -11.71
CA CYS A 339 0.02 2.37 -12.64
C CYS A 339 -1.44 2.02 -12.36
N THR A 340 -2.32 3.01 -12.52
CA THR A 340 -3.77 2.80 -12.62
C THR A 340 -4.20 2.83 -14.08
N ALA A 341 -5.23 2.08 -14.42
CA ALA A 341 -5.75 1.95 -15.77
C ALA A 341 -7.28 1.79 -15.78
N ASN A 342 -7.86 1.98 -16.96
CA ASN A 342 -9.23 1.59 -17.30
C ASN A 342 -9.30 0.08 -17.64
N ALA A 343 -10.37 -0.36 -18.30
CA ALA A 343 -10.46 -1.77 -18.73
C ALA A 343 -9.36 -2.13 -19.73
N LEU A 344 -8.84 -3.33 -19.58
CA LEU A 344 -7.69 -3.79 -20.34
C LEU A 344 -8.09 -4.18 -21.75
N THR A 345 -7.25 -3.80 -22.74
CA THR A 345 -7.35 -4.27 -24.11
C THR A 345 -6.63 -5.60 -24.32
N ASP A 346 -6.92 -6.31 -25.42
CA ASP A 346 -6.26 -7.56 -25.75
C ASP A 346 -4.76 -7.34 -26.01
N GLU A 347 -4.41 -6.26 -26.69
CA GLU A 347 -3.03 -5.88 -27.00
C GLU A 347 -2.21 -5.59 -25.73
N PHE A 348 -2.80 -4.88 -24.76
CA PHE A 348 -2.13 -4.64 -23.48
C PHE A 348 -1.92 -5.95 -22.71
N VAL A 349 -2.93 -6.82 -22.65
CA VAL A 349 -2.82 -8.12 -21.96
C VAL A 349 -1.74 -8.98 -22.61
N ASP A 350 -1.68 -9.03 -23.94
CA ASP A 350 -0.65 -9.80 -24.65
C ASP A 350 0.75 -9.23 -24.40
N GLY A 351 0.92 -7.90 -24.44
CA GLY A 351 2.17 -7.22 -24.11
C GLY A 351 2.61 -7.48 -22.67
N LEU A 352 1.67 -7.37 -21.70
CA LEU A 352 1.94 -7.64 -20.29
C LEU A 352 2.35 -9.10 -20.04
N VAL A 353 1.65 -10.05 -20.65
CA VAL A 353 1.98 -11.47 -20.54
C VAL A 353 3.36 -11.76 -21.13
N ALA A 354 3.69 -11.18 -22.27
CA ALA A 354 5.01 -11.33 -22.88
C ALA A 354 6.12 -10.75 -21.97
N LEU A 355 5.92 -9.56 -21.44
CA LEU A 355 6.88 -8.88 -20.59
C LEU A 355 7.12 -9.62 -19.25
N VAL A 356 6.05 -9.99 -18.54
CA VAL A 356 6.15 -10.76 -17.30
C VAL A 356 6.83 -12.11 -17.56
N THR A 357 6.46 -12.81 -18.65
CA THR A 357 7.09 -14.08 -19.02
C THR A 357 8.57 -13.90 -19.30
N LYS A 358 8.97 -12.86 -20.04
CA LYS A 358 10.37 -12.54 -20.31
C LYS A 358 11.17 -12.40 -19.01
N VAL A 359 10.71 -11.56 -18.09
CA VAL A 359 11.42 -11.32 -16.81
C VAL A 359 11.52 -12.61 -16.00
N VAL A 360 10.42 -13.36 -15.88
CA VAL A 360 10.36 -14.57 -15.06
C VAL A 360 11.22 -15.71 -15.61
N THR A 361 11.39 -15.81 -16.94
CA THR A 361 12.04 -16.95 -17.59
C THR A 361 13.43 -16.67 -18.16
N GLN A 362 13.81 -15.41 -18.33
CA GLN A 362 15.03 -15.01 -19.03
C GLN A 362 15.96 -14.13 -18.21
N SER A 363 15.48 -13.52 -17.13
CA SER A 363 16.35 -12.70 -16.28
C SER A 363 17.05 -13.58 -15.23
N ASP A 364 18.38 -13.47 -15.17
CA ASP A 364 19.22 -14.11 -14.15
C ASP A 364 19.55 -13.18 -12.98
N SER A 365 19.49 -11.86 -13.17
CA SER A 365 19.94 -10.87 -12.19
C SER A 365 18.81 -10.04 -11.59
N VAL A 366 17.62 -10.02 -12.22
CA VAL A 366 16.46 -9.30 -11.74
C VAL A 366 15.37 -10.27 -11.29
N ARG A 367 14.77 -10.01 -10.16
CA ARG A 367 13.62 -10.75 -9.62
C ARG A 367 12.38 -9.88 -9.66
N LEU A 368 11.26 -10.48 -10.05
CA LEU A 368 9.98 -9.79 -10.24
C LEU A 368 9.02 -10.09 -9.08
N VAL A 369 8.42 -9.06 -8.54
CA VAL A 369 7.08 -9.15 -7.94
C VAL A 369 6.15 -8.27 -8.77
N PHE A 370 5.28 -8.92 -9.53
CA PHE A 370 4.17 -8.26 -10.22
C PHE A 370 2.91 -8.51 -9.40
N GLN A 371 2.17 -7.47 -9.12
CA GLN A 371 0.93 -7.55 -8.37
C GLN A 371 -0.13 -6.66 -9.01
N MET A 372 -1.37 -7.12 -9.00
CA MET A 372 -2.49 -6.36 -9.53
C MET A 372 -3.69 -6.39 -8.59
N LEU A 373 -4.52 -5.35 -8.68
CA LEU A 373 -5.79 -5.15 -8.00
C LEU A 373 -6.87 -4.75 -9.01
N ILE A 374 -8.10 -5.17 -8.76
CA ILE A 374 -9.28 -4.68 -9.46
C ILE A 374 -9.89 -3.54 -8.65
N GLY A 375 -10.21 -2.43 -9.31
CA GLY A 375 -10.86 -1.27 -8.71
C GLY A 375 -12.39 -1.34 -8.70
N GLY A 376 -13.05 -0.21 -8.52
CA GLY A 376 -14.52 -0.12 -8.49
C GLY A 376 -15.14 -0.54 -7.15
N GLY A 377 -16.39 -1.01 -7.17
CA GLY A 377 -17.11 -1.38 -5.95
C GLY A 377 -17.30 -0.20 -4.99
N ASN A 378 -17.38 -0.48 -3.70
CA ASN A 378 -17.56 0.55 -2.65
C ASN A 378 -16.35 1.49 -2.54
N TYR A 379 -15.16 1.09 -2.96
CA TYR A 379 -14.01 1.98 -3.08
C TYR A 379 -14.32 3.21 -3.93
N ARG A 380 -14.98 3.02 -5.10
CA ARG A 380 -15.40 4.11 -5.99
C ARG A 380 -16.50 4.98 -5.37
N HIS A 381 -17.41 4.36 -4.63
CA HIS A 381 -18.64 4.98 -4.13
C HIS A 381 -18.61 5.27 -2.63
N SER A 382 -17.46 5.15 -1.96
CA SER A 382 -17.41 5.38 -0.52
C SER A 382 -17.91 6.79 -0.17
N GLY A 383 -18.84 6.86 0.77
CA GLY A 383 -19.38 8.12 1.30
C GLY A 383 -18.34 8.98 2.01
N GLN A 384 -17.10 8.47 2.16
CA GLN A 384 -15.98 9.14 2.83
C GLN A 384 -15.17 10.06 1.90
N ARG A 385 -15.50 10.11 0.61
CA ARG A 385 -14.79 10.92 -0.38
C ARG A 385 -14.57 12.39 0.00
N PRO A 386 -15.62 13.14 0.46
CA PRO A 386 -15.41 14.55 0.78
C PRO A 386 -14.53 14.77 2.00
N SER A 387 -14.40 13.78 2.89
CA SER A 387 -13.65 13.90 4.14
C SER A 387 -12.18 13.55 4.04
N THR A 388 -11.68 13.09 2.89
CA THR A 388 -10.27 12.73 2.68
C THR A 388 -9.74 13.32 1.38
N SER A 389 -8.43 13.57 1.33
CA SER A 389 -7.77 14.10 0.14
C SER A 389 -7.21 13.02 -0.77
N ILE A 390 -7.46 11.74 -0.47
CA ILE A 390 -6.96 10.64 -1.31
C ILE A 390 -7.45 10.77 -2.76
N PRO A 391 -6.57 10.77 -3.74
CA PRO A 391 -6.95 10.81 -5.15
C PRO A 391 -7.38 9.43 -5.65
N ARG A 392 -7.84 9.35 -6.91
CA ARG A 392 -7.89 8.08 -7.66
C ARG A 392 -8.85 7.02 -7.13
N ARG A 393 -10.05 7.41 -6.82
CA ARG A 393 -11.09 6.45 -6.43
C ARG A 393 -11.84 5.82 -7.61
N ASP A 394 -11.46 6.13 -8.83
CA ASP A 394 -12.16 5.81 -10.07
C ASP A 394 -11.43 4.81 -10.98
N PHE A 395 -10.26 4.31 -10.59
CA PHE A 395 -9.54 3.33 -11.38
C PHE A 395 -10.31 1.99 -11.49
N VAL A 396 -10.08 1.29 -12.59
CA VAL A 396 -10.66 -0.02 -12.89
C VAL A 396 -9.64 -1.12 -12.62
N PHE A 397 -8.38 -0.88 -12.96
CA PHE A 397 -7.28 -1.79 -12.80
C PHE A 397 -6.06 -1.03 -12.27
N CYS A 398 -5.32 -1.67 -11.40
CA CYS A 398 -4.06 -1.17 -10.90
C CYS A 398 -3.04 -2.31 -10.81
N PHE A 399 -1.80 -2.00 -11.12
CA PHE A 399 -0.71 -2.96 -11.00
C PHE A 399 0.59 -2.31 -10.53
N VAL A 400 1.48 -3.15 -10.04
CA VAL A 400 2.85 -2.78 -9.69
C VAL A 400 3.83 -3.81 -10.23
N PHE A 401 4.94 -3.30 -10.74
CA PHE A 401 6.16 -4.05 -10.98
C PHE A 401 7.22 -3.64 -9.96
N ASP A 402 7.67 -4.57 -9.17
CA ASP A 402 8.87 -4.46 -8.35
C ASP A 402 9.97 -5.34 -8.98
N LEU A 403 11.00 -4.69 -9.49
CA LEU A 403 12.14 -5.32 -10.16
C LEU A 403 13.32 -5.27 -9.17
N PHE A 404 13.49 -6.35 -8.41
CA PHE A 404 14.50 -6.46 -7.39
C PHE A 404 15.85 -6.84 -7.99
N HIS A 405 16.92 -6.25 -7.48
CA HIS A 405 18.28 -6.51 -7.94
C HIS A 405 19.31 -6.41 -6.81
N ASP A 406 20.44 -7.05 -7.01
CA ASP A 406 21.60 -6.95 -6.14
C ASP A 406 22.34 -5.62 -6.32
N ASP A 407 23.28 -5.35 -5.42
CA ASP A 407 24.15 -4.17 -5.44
C ASP A 407 25.31 -4.37 -6.44
N ASN A 408 24.95 -4.46 -7.72
CA ASN A 408 25.91 -4.47 -8.83
C ASN A 408 25.35 -3.71 -10.02
N GLU A 409 26.22 -3.12 -10.83
CA GLU A 409 25.85 -2.23 -11.92
C GLU A 409 25.12 -2.95 -13.07
N ASP A 410 25.45 -4.22 -13.35
CA ASP A 410 24.80 -4.98 -14.42
C ASP A 410 23.35 -5.31 -14.07
N ALA A 411 23.11 -5.80 -12.85
CA ALA A 411 21.75 -6.07 -12.36
C ALA A 411 20.91 -4.80 -12.29
N LYS A 412 21.51 -3.70 -11.86
CA LYS A 412 20.86 -2.38 -11.84
C LYS A 412 20.50 -1.91 -13.24
N ALA A 413 21.43 -2.04 -14.20
CA ALA A 413 21.21 -1.65 -15.60
C ALA A 413 20.08 -2.49 -16.22
N GLU A 414 20.04 -3.79 -15.96
CA GLU A 414 18.95 -4.66 -16.40
C GLU A 414 17.61 -4.23 -15.79
N ALA A 415 17.56 -3.96 -14.48
CA ALA A 415 16.33 -3.51 -13.81
C ALA A 415 15.82 -2.17 -14.37
N VAL A 416 16.72 -1.23 -14.69
CA VAL A 416 16.39 0.04 -15.35
C VAL A 416 15.84 -0.18 -16.76
N ALA A 417 16.47 -1.06 -17.54
CA ALA A 417 16.02 -1.38 -18.88
C ALA A 417 14.62 -2.03 -18.88
N LEU A 418 14.38 -2.97 -17.97
CA LEU A 418 13.07 -3.60 -17.80
C LEU A 418 12.01 -2.59 -17.31
N GLN A 419 12.36 -1.67 -16.42
CA GLN A 419 11.46 -0.60 -16.00
C GLN A 419 11.06 0.29 -17.20
N ALA A 420 11.99 0.60 -18.10
CA ALA A 420 11.71 1.36 -19.31
C ALA A 420 10.80 0.58 -20.29
N GLU A 421 10.95 -0.73 -20.40
CA GLU A 421 10.04 -1.55 -21.20
C GLU A 421 8.62 -1.56 -20.62
N VAL A 422 8.47 -1.65 -19.30
CA VAL A 422 7.15 -1.51 -18.63
C VAL A 422 6.54 -0.15 -18.93
N GLN A 423 7.33 0.95 -18.83
CA GLN A 423 6.86 2.29 -19.13
C GLN A 423 6.42 2.41 -20.60
N THR A 424 7.19 1.84 -21.53
CA THR A 424 6.82 1.81 -22.95
C THR A 424 5.48 1.12 -23.20
N LEU A 425 5.24 -0.01 -22.53
CA LEU A 425 3.96 -0.71 -22.61
C LEU A 425 2.81 0.16 -22.04
N ILE A 426 3.03 0.81 -20.91
CA ILE A 426 2.06 1.73 -20.31
C ILE A 426 1.74 2.87 -21.28
N ASP A 427 2.75 3.55 -21.81
CA ASP A 427 2.60 4.72 -22.70
C ASP A 427 1.88 4.38 -23.99
N ALA A 428 2.07 3.16 -24.51
CA ALA A 428 1.40 2.69 -25.72
C ALA A 428 -0.11 2.47 -25.55
N HIS A 429 -0.57 2.19 -24.32
CA HIS A 429 -1.96 1.76 -24.08
C HIS A 429 -2.76 2.67 -23.16
N PHE A 430 -2.11 3.44 -22.28
CA PHE A 430 -2.77 4.25 -21.27
C PHE A 430 -2.38 5.72 -21.40
N SER A 431 -3.27 6.54 -21.90
CA SER A 431 -3.09 7.98 -22.09
C SER A 431 -4.26 8.82 -21.55
N GLY A 432 -5.28 8.16 -21.03
CA GLY A 432 -6.47 8.82 -20.50
C GLY A 432 -6.22 9.53 -19.15
N PRO A 433 -7.10 10.47 -18.78
CA PRO A 433 -6.95 11.26 -17.55
C PRO A 433 -7.04 10.41 -16.27
N GLN A 434 -7.56 9.18 -16.35
CA GLN A 434 -7.69 8.25 -15.24
C GLN A 434 -6.59 7.18 -15.24
N GLU A 435 -5.58 7.31 -16.08
CA GLU A 435 -4.55 6.32 -16.32
C GLU A 435 -3.16 6.84 -15.97
N GLN A 436 -2.16 5.95 -15.96
CA GLN A 436 -0.73 6.25 -15.70
C GLN A 436 -0.48 6.99 -14.39
N ARG A 437 -1.11 6.56 -13.32
CA ARG A 437 -1.06 7.29 -12.07
C ARG A 437 -0.46 6.45 -10.96
N LEU A 438 0.29 7.12 -10.09
CA LEU A 438 0.85 6.51 -8.90
C LEU A 438 -0.28 6.14 -7.93
N PHE A 439 -0.41 4.86 -7.66
CA PHE A 439 -1.49 4.33 -6.84
C PHE A 439 -1.18 4.36 -5.35
N TRP A 440 0.01 3.92 -4.97
CA TRP A 440 0.47 3.98 -3.59
C TRP A 440 1.34 5.20 -3.35
N GLY A 441 1.18 5.86 -2.22
CA GLY A 441 2.06 6.95 -1.78
C GLY A 441 3.47 6.50 -1.39
N THR A 442 3.83 5.24 -1.64
CA THR A 442 5.18 4.69 -1.49
C THR A 442 5.84 4.65 -2.86
N PHE A 443 6.36 5.77 -3.29
CA PHE A 443 7.10 5.86 -4.54
C PHE A 443 8.37 5.05 -4.45
N GLY A 444 8.63 4.22 -5.45
CA GLY A 444 9.77 3.31 -5.46
C GLY A 444 10.98 3.83 -6.23
N ASP A 445 10.98 5.08 -6.66
CA ASP A 445 12.08 5.65 -7.42
C ASP A 445 12.57 6.98 -6.82
N THR A 446 13.89 7.19 -6.82
CA THR A 446 14.52 8.45 -6.40
C THR A 446 14.36 9.56 -7.44
N ASP A 447 14.03 9.21 -8.68
CA ASP A 447 13.84 10.16 -9.76
C ASP A 447 12.45 10.83 -9.73
N VAL A 448 11.59 10.44 -8.78
CA VAL A 448 10.29 11.07 -8.59
C VAL A 448 10.49 12.51 -8.08
N THR A 449 10.18 13.46 -8.94
CA THR A 449 10.24 14.89 -8.63
C THR A 449 8.88 15.40 -8.13
N ASN A 450 8.87 16.57 -7.48
CA ASN A 450 7.62 17.18 -7.03
C ASN A 450 6.59 17.41 -8.16
N PRO A 451 6.95 17.86 -9.38
CA PRO A 451 6.02 17.92 -10.50
C PRO A 451 5.42 16.56 -10.89
N VAL A 452 6.21 15.49 -10.86
CA VAL A 452 5.71 14.12 -11.12
C VAL A 452 4.71 13.71 -10.03
N VAL A 453 5.02 13.95 -8.77
CA VAL A 453 4.09 13.68 -7.67
C VAL A 453 2.79 14.47 -7.84
N GLN A 454 2.88 15.76 -8.20
CA GLN A 454 1.70 16.59 -8.44
C GLN A 454 0.83 16.07 -9.60
N ASN A 455 1.44 15.66 -10.70
CA ASN A 455 0.73 15.23 -11.91
C ASN A 455 0.18 13.80 -11.80
N TYR A 456 0.91 12.91 -11.17
CA TYR A 456 0.57 11.48 -11.14
C TYR A 456 -0.05 11.01 -9.83
N TYR A 457 0.28 11.64 -8.70
CA TYR A 457 -0.32 11.29 -7.41
C TYR A 457 -1.54 12.16 -7.09
N TYR A 458 -1.45 13.48 -7.29
CA TYR A 458 -2.56 14.40 -7.05
C TYR A 458 -3.25 14.73 -8.38
N ASP A 459 -4.32 14.07 -8.69
CA ASP A 459 -5.06 14.16 -9.96
C ASP A 459 -5.76 15.50 -10.24
N ASP A 460 -5.80 16.41 -9.28
CA ASP A 460 -6.55 17.65 -9.31
C ASP A 460 -5.68 18.80 -8.77
N ALA A 461 -5.41 19.78 -9.62
CA ALA A 461 -4.64 20.98 -9.24
C ALA A 461 -5.32 21.77 -8.10
N ALA A 462 -6.65 21.81 -8.05
CA ALA A 462 -7.38 22.47 -6.98
C ALA A 462 -7.21 21.72 -5.65
N ARG A 463 -7.19 20.38 -5.66
CA ARG A 463 -6.88 19.55 -4.49
C ARG A 463 -5.48 19.83 -3.97
N TYR A 464 -4.48 19.85 -4.86
CA TYR A 464 -3.11 20.12 -4.47
C TYR A 464 -2.95 21.56 -3.92
N LEU A 465 -3.58 22.55 -4.54
CA LEU A 465 -3.58 23.92 -4.02
C LEU A 465 -4.15 24.00 -2.60
N ARG A 466 -5.26 23.29 -2.34
CA ARG A 466 -5.85 23.22 -1.00
C ARG A 466 -4.92 22.52 0.02
N LEU A 467 -4.22 21.47 -0.38
CA LEU A 467 -3.20 20.81 0.46
C LEU A 467 -2.06 21.76 0.80
N ARG A 468 -1.61 22.56 -0.17
CA ARG A 468 -0.58 23.61 0.03
C ARG A 468 -1.04 24.67 1.02
N GLN A 469 -2.28 25.15 0.91
CA GLN A 469 -2.86 26.10 1.85
C GLN A 469 -2.88 25.56 3.29
N LEU A 470 -3.30 24.29 3.44
CA LEU A 470 -3.24 23.61 4.74
C LEU A 470 -1.79 23.52 5.24
N LYS A 471 -0.86 23.10 4.40
CA LYS A 471 0.57 22.99 4.74
C LYS A 471 1.12 24.33 5.25
N THR A 472 0.88 25.42 4.53
CA THR A 472 1.28 26.76 4.95
C THR A 472 0.69 27.16 6.31
N THR A 473 -0.52 26.68 6.63
CA THR A 473 -1.19 26.98 7.91
C THR A 473 -0.62 26.19 9.07
N VAL A 474 -0.40 24.87 8.90
CA VAL A 474 -0.03 23.97 10.02
C VAL A 474 1.48 23.74 10.14
N ASP A 475 2.23 24.04 9.09
CA ASP A 475 3.70 23.93 9.06
C ASP A 475 4.32 25.06 8.21
N PRO A 476 4.21 26.31 8.68
CA PRO A 476 4.67 27.49 7.91
C PRO A 476 6.20 27.53 7.68
N HIS A 477 6.96 26.77 8.46
CA HIS A 477 8.43 26.66 8.33
C HIS A 477 8.87 25.45 7.51
N ASP A 478 7.93 24.69 6.94
CA ASP A 478 8.18 23.46 6.17
C ASP A 478 9.11 22.47 6.91
N VAL A 479 8.86 22.29 8.20
CA VAL A 479 9.64 21.37 9.06
C VAL A 479 9.47 19.92 8.61
N PHE A 480 8.24 19.55 8.28
CA PHE A 480 7.91 18.22 7.74
C PHE A 480 8.14 18.18 6.23
N HIS A 481 9.39 18.05 5.83
CA HIS A 481 9.80 18.16 4.44
C HIS A 481 10.53 16.94 3.93
N THR A 482 10.05 16.39 2.81
CA THR A 482 10.73 15.43 1.94
C THR A 482 10.49 15.81 0.48
N GLN A 483 11.05 15.07 -0.47
CA GLN A 483 10.74 15.27 -1.90
C GLN A 483 9.25 15.01 -2.20
N LEU A 484 8.60 14.16 -1.42
CA LEU A 484 7.24 13.68 -1.66
C LEU A 484 6.17 14.37 -0.82
N THR A 485 6.53 15.09 0.24
CA THR A 485 5.57 15.84 1.04
C THR A 485 4.98 17.02 0.26
N VAL A 486 3.77 17.40 0.64
CA VAL A 486 3.12 18.61 0.15
C VAL A 486 4.02 19.82 0.46
N LYS A 487 4.21 20.70 -0.51
CA LYS A 487 5.00 21.93 -0.33
C LYS A 487 4.09 23.10 0.06
N PRO A 488 4.59 24.07 0.85
CA PRO A 488 3.86 25.31 1.17
C PRO A 488 3.50 26.15 -0.04
#